data_1443ac06845fbd2280abbaaf835e148c
#
_entry.id   1443ac06845fbd2280abbaaf835e148c
#
_cell.length_a   1.000
_cell.length_b   1.000
_cell.length_c   1.000
_cell.angle_alpha   90.00
_cell.angle_beta   90.00
_cell.angle_gamma   90.00
#
_symmetry.space_group_name_H-M   'P 1'
#
loop_
_entity.id
_entity.type
_entity.pdbx_description
1 polymer ?
#
loop_
_entity_poly.entity_id
_entity_poly.type
_entity_poly.pdbx_seq_one_letter_code
_entity_poly.pdbx_strand_id
1 'polypeptide(L)'
;MSDTILFVHARLHDGCAFLPTSENAFLVHEGRIAWIGQAKDAIIDHNTSIVDCEGRTVIPALCDVHTHPSWIANQVHAVPCVAPVVNNIDELVAALRQHPNFGKDASHWITGFGYDEGKLAEHRTPTRHDLDRVSTTQPIFVKRSDCHSAICNSFALQITGIHATTPDPQGGRFGRDKDGTPNGILTEFAAASMVERCMALPTFAHDVETLLASKPHFLARGILSMTEMMASRSQLAVYREAAKRGFSIRCGLYLVWRGGTNPLGMAPPHRG
;
A
#
# COMPACT_ATOMS: atom_id res chain seq x y z
N MET A 1 -24.59 21.56 -7.35
CA MET A 1 -24.93 20.82 -6.13
C MET A 1 -24.72 21.81 -5.00
N SER A 2 -25.56 21.79 -3.99
CA SER A 2 -25.41 22.69 -2.83
C SER A 2 -24.10 22.40 -2.12
N ASP A 3 -23.29 23.43 -1.85
CA ASP A 3 -22.07 23.30 -1.04
C ASP A 3 -22.38 23.19 0.47
N THR A 4 -23.68 23.06 0.81
CA THR A 4 -24.19 22.99 2.18
C THR A 4 -24.89 21.66 2.43
N ILE A 5 -24.44 20.93 3.46
CA ILE A 5 -24.97 19.63 3.87
C ILE A 5 -25.24 19.66 5.37
N LEU A 6 -26.47 19.36 5.77
CA LEU A 6 -26.83 19.13 7.17
C LEU A 6 -26.87 17.62 7.46
N PHE A 7 -26.05 17.18 8.41
CA PHE A 7 -26.08 15.82 8.96
C PHE A 7 -26.94 15.83 10.23
N VAL A 8 -27.91 14.93 10.33
CA VAL A 8 -28.85 14.86 11.46
C VAL A 8 -28.82 13.46 12.11
N HIS A 9 -29.35 13.36 13.32
CA HIS A 9 -29.46 12.12 14.09
C HIS A 9 -28.15 11.37 14.24
N ALA A 10 -27.05 12.09 14.48
CA ALA A 10 -25.72 11.55 14.68
C ALA A 10 -25.37 11.43 16.17
N ARG A 11 -24.52 10.46 16.52
CA ARG A 11 -23.76 10.47 17.78
C ARG A 11 -22.38 11.03 17.47
N LEU A 12 -22.15 12.28 17.83
CA LEU A 12 -20.93 12.99 17.47
C LEU A 12 -19.81 12.69 18.48
N HIS A 13 -18.60 12.46 17.96
CA HIS A 13 -17.36 12.30 18.73
C HIS A 13 -16.30 13.21 18.09
N ASP A 14 -15.70 14.10 18.89
CA ASP A 14 -14.76 15.12 18.38
C ASP A 14 -13.31 14.64 18.21
N GLY A 15 -13.05 13.38 18.52
CA GLY A 15 -11.71 12.78 18.56
C GLY A 15 -11.20 12.56 19.99
N CYS A 16 -11.76 13.26 20.97
CA CYS A 16 -11.43 13.13 22.39
C CYS A 16 -12.57 12.51 23.21
N ALA A 17 -13.81 12.96 22.93
CA ALA A 17 -14.99 12.55 23.68
C ALA A 17 -16.25 12.55 22.80
N PHE A 18 -17.30 11.87 23.26
CA PHE A 18 -18.64 12.05 22.70
C PHE A 18 -19.17 13.44 23.11
N LEU A 19 -19.74 14.15 22.14
CA LEU A 19 -20.46 15.38 22.43
C LEU A 19 -21.77 15.09 23.17
N PRO A 20 -22.36 16.08 23.87
CA PRO A 20 -23.66 15.92 24.50
C PRO A 20 -24.71 15.40 23.53
N THR A 21 -25.65 14.57 24.01
CA THR A 21 -26.73 14.02 23.18
C THR A 21 -27.67 15.10 22.60
N SER A 22 -27.64 16.31 23.18
CA SER A 22 -28.29 17.49 22.63
C SER A 22 -27.61 18.02 21.36
N GLU A 23 -26.35 17.66 21.12
CA GLU A 23 -25.60 18.02 19.92
C GLU A 23 -25.57 16.81 18.98
N ASN A 24 -26.67 16.61 18.24
CA ASN A 24 -26.88 15.43 17.38
C ASN A 24 -26.90 15.75 15.90
N ALA A 25 -26.49 16.96 15.52
CA ALA A 25 -26.44 17.40 14.12
C ALA A 25 -25.26 18.35 13.90
N PHE A 26 -24.80 18.42 12.67
CA PHE A 26 -23.80 19.40 12.24
C PHE A 26 -24.02 19.80 10.77
N LEU A 27 -23.70 21.08 10.49
CA LEU A 27 -23.80 21.66 9.15
C LEU A 27 -22.40 21.77 8.56
N VAL A 28 -22.24 21.28 7.35
CA VAL A 28 -21.04 21.49 6.54
C VAL A 28 -21.37 22.50 5.45
N HIS A 29 -20.58 23.57 5.36
CA HIS A 29 -20.66 24.58 4.32
C HIS A 29 -19.26 24.80 3.73
N GLU A 30 -19.15 24.76 2.41
CA GLU A 30 -17.87 24.89 1.69
C GLU A 30 -16.76 23.95 2.25
N GLY A 31 -17.13 22.71 2.58
CA GLY A 31 -16.21 21.69 3.09
C GLY A 31 -15.72 21.91 4.53
N ARG A 32 -16.35 22.80 5.30
CA ARG A 32 -16.05 23.07 6.72
C ARG A 32 -17.27 22.84 7.59
N ILE A 33 -17.07 22.38 8.82
CA ILE A 33 -18.12 22.33 9.83
C ILE A 33 -18.41 23.78 10.25
N ALA A 34 -19.58 24.28 9.83
CA ALA A 34 -20.00 25.65 10.10
C ALA A 34 -20.84 25.76 11.38
N TRP A 35 -21.49 24.67 11.79
CA TRP A 35 -22.34 24.66 12.98
C TRP A 35 -22.47 23.23 13.55
N ILE A 36 -22.66 23.12 14.85
CA ILE A 36 -22.98 21.87 15.59
C ILE A 36 -24.09 22.21 16.60
N GLY A 37 -25.09 21.34 16.74
CA GLY A 37 -26.19 21.55 17.71
C GLY A 37 -27.29 20.51 17.57
N GLN A 38 -28.52 20.88 17.98
CA GLN A 38 -29.71 20.01 17.80
C GLN A 38 -30.25 20.20 16.38
N ALA A 39 -30.64 19.10 15.73
CA ALA A 39 -31.16 19.13 14.37
C ALA A 39 -32.35 20.12 14.17
N LYS A 40 -33.19 20.26 15.20
CA LYS A 40 -34.35 21.19 15.17
C LYS A 40 -33.96 22.68 15.16
N ASP A 41 -32.74 23.00 15.59
CA ASP A 41 -32.23 24.39 15.71
C ASP A 41 -31.38 24.80 14.49
N ALA A 42 -31.20 23.88 13.54
CA ALA A 42 -30.39 24.15 12.36
C ALA A 42 -31.08 25.15 11.43
N ILE A 43 -30.36 26.21 11.06
CA ILE A 43 -30.82 27.18 10.06
C ILE A 43 -30.35 26.69 8.70
N ILE A 44 -31.29 26.30 7.86
CA ILE A 44 -31.02 25.77 6.51
C ILE A 44 -31.82 26.56 5.46
N ASP A 45 -31.31 26.57 4.24
CA ASP A 45 -31.99 27.07 3.08
C ASP A 45 -32.54 25.90 2.22
N HIS A 46 -33.29 26.25 1.17
CA HIS A 46 -33.94 25.29 0.25
C HIS A 46 -32.92 24.49 -0.60
N ASN A 47 -31.64 24.89 -0.62
CA ASN A 47 -30.58 24.22 -1.34
C ASN A 47 -29.76 23.29 -0.43
N THR A 48 -30.02 23.27 0.89
CA THR A 48 -29.27 22.43 1.84
C THR A 48 -29.64 20.96 1.65
N SER A 49 -28.66 20.13 1.39
CA SER A 49 -28.83 18.67 1.36
C SER A 49 -28.87 18.13 2.81
N ILE A 50 -29.80 17.19 3.08
CA ILE A 50 -29.91 16.59 4.42
C ILE A 50 -29.47 15.13 4.34
N VAL A 51 -28.58 14.72 5.26
CA VAL A 51 -28.13 13.34 5.46
C VAL A 51 -28.54 12.88 6.84
N ASP A 52 -29.42 11.87 6.91
CA ASP A 52 -29.80 11.22 8.17
C ASP A 52 -28.72 10.17 8.54
N CYS A 53 -28.08 10.34 9.67
CA CYS A 53 -27.08 9.41 10.20
C CYS A 53 -27.71 8.21 10.91
N GLU A 54 -29.04 8.17 11.10
CA GLU A 54 -29.77 7.03 11.70
C GLU A 54 -29.21 6.60 13.06
N GLY A 55 -28.73 7.51 13.86
CA GLY A 55 -28.11 7.25 15.17
C GLY A 55 -26.67 6.73 15.10
N ARG A 56 -26.07 6.65 13.91
CA ARG A 56 -24.68 6.20 13.76
C ARG A 56 -23.70 7.19 14.39
N THR A 57 -22.58 6.65 14.82
CA THR A 57 -21.49 7.48 15.34
C THR A 57 -20.73 8.13 14.20
N VAL A 58 -20.56 9.45 14.29
CA VAL A 58 -19.69 10.24 13.42
C VAL A 58 -18.43 10.59 14.19
N ILE A 59 -17.29 10.27 13.63
CA ILE A 59 -15.96 10.53 14.18
C ILE A 59 -15.13 11.34 13.20
N PRO A 60 -14.08 12.04 13.64
CA PRO A 60 -13.06 12.58 12.74
C PRO A 60 -12.48 11.47 11.87
N ALA A 61 -12.17 11.81 10.63
CA ALA A 61 -11.55 10.87 9.71
C ALA A 61 -10.21 10.37 10.24
N LEU A 62 -9.91 9.08 9.97
CA LEU A 62 -8.63 8.49 10.36
C LEU A 62 -7.49 9.07 9.53
N CYS A 63 -6.36 9.28 10.20
CA CYS A 63 -5.09 9.65 9.57
C CYS A 63 -4.09 8.51 9.77
N ASP A 64 -3.62 7.91 8.68
CA ASP A 64 -2.50 6.98 8.74
C ASP A 64 -1.19 7.79 8.70
N VAL A 65 -0.56 7.95 9.86
CA VAL A 65 0.61 8.82 10.04
C VAL A 65 1.92 8.18 9.61
N HIS A 66 1.92 6.88 9.28
CA HIS A 66 3.11 6.17 8.83
C HIS A 66 2.73 5.05 7.86
N THR A 67 2.72 5.35 6.57
CA THR A 67 2.39 4.37 5.53
C THR A 67 3.20 4.63 4.26
N HIS A 68 3.06 3.73 3.29
CA HIS A 68 3.65 3.81 1.96
C HIS A 68 2.57 3.62 0.89
N PRO A 69 1.68 4.61 0.67
CA PRO A 69 0.53 4.46 -0.23
C PRO A 69 0.92 4.07 -1.66
N SER A 70 2.04 4.58 -2.16
CA SER A 70 2.56 4.21 -3.49
C SER A 70 2.97 2.74 -3.58
N TRP A 71 3.48 2.15 -2.49
CA TRP A 71 3.82 0.73 -2.45
C TRP A 71 2.56 -0.14 -2.33
N ILE A 72 1.60 0.27 -1.49
CA ILE A 72 0.30 -0.40 -1.35
C ILE A 72 -0.42 -0.38 -2.70
N ALA A 73 -0.44 0.75 -3.40
CA ALA A 73 -1.05 0.89 -4.71
C ALA A 73 -0.47 -0.12 -5.71
N ASN A 74 0.84 -0.28 -5.75
CA ASN A 74 1.50 -1.24 -6.63
C ASN A 74 1.23 -2.71 -6.25
N GLN A 75 0.80 -2.99 -5.00
CA GLN A 75 0.41 -4.34 -4.58
C GLN A 75 -1.06 -4.69 -4.91
N VAL A 76 -1.88 -3.74 -5.36
CA VAL A 76 -3.30 -4.01 -5.71
C VAL A 76 -3.43 -5.10 -6.80
N HIS A 77 -2.42 -5.26 -7.65
CA HIS A 77 -2.37 -6.26 -8.71
C HIS A 77 -1.56 -7.51 -8.33
N ALA A 78 -0.88 -7.53 -7.18
CA ALA A 78 -0.18 -8.72 -6.70
C ALA A 78 -1.15 -9.70 -6.05
N VAL A 79 -0.83 -11.01 -6.13
CA VAL A 79 -1.63 -12.03 -5.45
C VAL A 79 -1.49 -11.85 -3.93
N PRO A 80 -2.60 -11.74 -3.19
CA PRO A 80 -2.54 -11.68 -1.74
C PRO A 80 -2.09 -13.04 -1.19
N CYS A 81 -0.92 -13.08 -0.56
CA CYS A 81 -0.33 -14.27 0.06
C CYS A 81 -0.40 -14.21 1.60
N VAL A 82 -1.45 -13.62 2.14
CA VAL A 82 -1.63 -13.28 3.56
C VAL A 82 -2.81 -14.04 4.15
N ALA A 83 -2.70 -14.44 5.44
CA ALA A 83 -3.82 -15.01 6.18
C ALA A 83 -4.99 -13.97 6.29
N PRO A 84 -6.26 -14.41 6.25
CA PRO A 84 -6.73 -15.80 6.19
C PRO A 84 -6.83 -16.39 4.75
N VAL A 85 -6.42 -15.66 3.72
CA VAL A 85 -6.51 -16.10 2.31
C VAL A 85 -5.51 -17.24 2.03
N VAL A 86 -4.31 -17.14 2.63
CA VAL A 86 -3.22 -18.12 2.49
C VAL A 86 -2.73 -18.48 3.90
N ASN A 87 -2.89 -19.74 4.29
CA ASN A 87 -2.53 -20.24 5.61
C ASN A 87 -1.45 -21.32 5.58
N ASN A 88 -1.07 -21.81 4.40
CA ASN A 88 -0.04 -22.81 4.20
C ASN A 88 0.61 -22.64 2.81
N ILE A 89 1.70 -23.35 2.58
CA ILE A 89 2.48 -23.26 1.32
C ILE A 89 1.69 -23.82 0.11
N ASP A 90 0.84 -24.82 0.31
CA ASP A 90 0.02 -25.35 -0.78
C ASP A 90 -1.00 -24.32 -1.26
N GLU A 91 -1.64 -23.59 -0.34
CA GLU A 91 -2.53 -22.48 -0.66
C GLU A 91 -1.77 -21.32 -1.32
N LEU A 92 -0.53 -21.03 -0.89
CA LEU A 92 0.32 -20.02 -1.54
C LEU A 92 0.60 -20.39 -3.00
N VAL A 93 0.96 -21.64 -3.27
CA VAL A 93 1.17 -22.15 -4.64
C VAL A 93 -0.12 -22.06 -5.45
N ALA A 94 -1.26 -22.47 -4.88
CA ALA A 94 -2.55 -22.39 -5.55
C ALA A 94 -2.96 -20.95 -5.87
N ALA A 95 -2.75 -20.01 -4.92
CA ALA A 95 -3.04 -18.60 -5.13
C ALA A 95 -2.19 -17.98 -6.24
N LEU A 96 -0.88 -18.24 -6.25
CA LEU A 96 0.03 -17.73 -7.30
C LEU A 96 -0.33 -18.23 -8.71
N ARG A 97 -0.92 -19.43 -8.84
CA ARG A 97 -1.44 -19.95 -10.11
C ARG A 97 -2.69 -19.19 -10.60
N GLN A 98 -3.34 -18.39 -9.76
CA GLN A 98 -4.44 -17.51 -10.17
C GLN A 98 -3.97 -16.13 -10.66
N HIS A 99 -2.66 -15.86 -10.63
CA HIS A 99 -2.13 -14.58 -11.12
C HIS A 99 -2.46 -14.40 -12.62
N PRO A 100 -2.90 -13.19 -13.06
CA PRO A 100 -3.26 -12.92 -14.46
C PRO A 100 -2.15 -13.22 -15.49
N ASN A 101 -0.91 -13.27 -15.04
CA ASN A 101 0.23 -13.65 -15.89
C ASN A 101 0.55 -15.15 -15.89
N PHE A 102 -0.07 -15.96 -15.05
CA PHE A 102 0.20 -17.40 -15.03
C PHE A 102 -0.06 -18.04 -16.39
N GLY A 103 0.90 -18.83 -16.87
CA GLY A 103 0.83 -19.49 -18.17
C GLY A 103 1.23 -18.62 -19.36
N LYS A 104 1.65 -17.36 -19.15
CA LYS A 104 2.24 -16.51 -20.19
C LYS A 104 3.73 -16.82 -20.38
N ASP A 105 4.40 -16.03 -21.21
CA ASP A 105 5.84 -16.20 -21.48
C ASP A 105 6.75 -15.71 -20.32
N ALA A 106 8.04 -15.97 -20.47
CA ALA A 106 9.08 -15.69 -19.50
C ALA A 106 9.27 -14.19 -19.17
N SER A 107 8.72 -13.26 -19.95
CA SER A 107 8.79 -11.82 -19.67
C SER A 107 7.74 -11.34 -18.64
N HIS A 108 6.74 -12.18 -18.39
CA HIS A 108 5.62 -11.87 -17.51
C HIS A 108 5.83 -12.43 -16.09
N TRP A 109 6.15 -11.57 -15.17
CA TRP A 109 6.34 -11.92 -13.76
C TRP A 109 5.03 -12.32 -13.08
N ILE A 110 5.10 -13.36 -12.27
CA ILE A 110 4.05 -13.71 -11.30
C ILE A 110 4.45 -13.07 -9.97
N THR A 111 3.63 -12.15 -9.45
CA THR A 111 3.94 -11.41 -8.23
C THR A 111 2.94 -11.70 -7.12
N GLY A 112 3.43 -11.80 -5.90
CA GLY A 112 2.62 -11.94 -4.69
C GLY A 112 3.12 -11.03 -3.57
N PHE A 113 2.27 -10.83 -2.58
CA PHE A 113 2.57 -9.98 -1.44
C PHE A 113 1.95 -10.50 -0.15
N GLY A 114 2.68 -10.35 0.95
CA GLY A 114 2.15 -10.43 2.30
C GLY A 114 2.35 -11.77 3.00
N TYR A 115 3.16 -12.71 2.45
CA TYR A 115 3.44 -13.93 3.19
C TYR A 115 4.15 -13.61 4.52
N ASP A 116 3.84 -14.41 5.51
CA ASP A 116 4.43 -14.35 6.85
C ASP A 116 4.59 -15.80 7.33
N GLU A 117 5.83 -16.27 7.42
CA GLU A 117 6.16 -17.64 7.82
C GLU A 117 5.63 -17.99 9.23
N GLY A 118 5.45 -17.01 10.08
CA GLY A 118 4.86 -17.21 11.41
C GLY A 118 3.37 -17.54 11.36
N LYS A 119 2.70 -17.22 10.25
CA LYS A 119 1.28 -17.49 10.02
C LYS A 119 1.01 -18.67 9.09
N LEU A 120 2.05 -19.20 8.43
CA LEU A 120 1.94 -20.41 7.63
C LEU A 120 1.98 -21.65 8.52
N ALA A 121 1.19 -22.66 8.19
CA ALA A 121 1.09 -23.92 8.96
C ALA A 121 2.46 -24.63 9.07
N GLU A 122 3.30 -24.51 8.08
CA GLU A 122 4.65 -25.11 8.07
C GLU A 122 5.67 -24.37 8.93
N HIS A 123 5.35 -23.17 9.43
CA HIS A 123 6.23 -22.32 10.26
C HIS A 123 7.63 -22.15 9.66
N ARG A 124 7.75 -22.11 8.35
CA ARG A 124 8.99 -21.86 7.63
C ARG A 124 8.78 -20.89 6.48
N THR A 125 9.84 -20.17 6.13
CA THR A 125 9.88 -19.38 4.90
C THR A 125 9.76 -20.30 3.68
N PRO A 126 8.85 -20.03 2.74
CA PRO A 126 8.82 -20.72 1.45
C PRO A 126 10.11 -20.48 0.67
N THR A 127 10.53 -21.47 -0.12
CA THR A 127 11.76 -21.42 -0.89
C THR A 127 11.47 -21.48 -2.39
N ARG A 128 12.52 -21.38 -3.22
CA ARG A 128 12.43 -21.62 -4.65
C ARG A 128 11.76 -22.96 -5.00
N HIS A 129 12.00 -23.99 -4.19
CA HIS A 129 11.43 -25.33 -4.41
C HIS A 129 9.89 -25.34 -4.30
N ASP A 130 9.35 -24.54 -3.39
CA ASP A 130 7.90 -24.35 -3.26
C ASP A 130 7.34 -23.56 -4.44
N LEU A 131 8.03 -22.49 -4.84
CA LEU A 131 7.61 -21.63 -5.96
C LEU A 131 7.79 -22.29 -7.33
N ASP A 132 8.78 -23.17 -7.50
CA ASP A 132 8.96 -23.97 -8.72
C ASP A 132 7.76 -24.89 -9.00
N ARG A 133 6.98 -25.23 -7.97
CA ARG A 133 5.70 -25.92 -8.12
C ARG A 133 4.65 -25.10 -8.85
N VAL A 134 4.77 -23.76 -8.84
CA VAL A 134 3.91 -22.86 -9.63
C VAL A 134 4.38 -22.86 -11.07
N SER A 135 5.65 -22.53 -11.32
CA SER A 135 6.25 -22.51 -12.65
C SER A 135 7.79 -22.58 -12.55
N THR A 136 8.40 -23.33 -13.48
CA THR A 136 9.84 -23.37 -13.71
C THR A 136 10.29 -22.59 -14.94
N THR A 137 9.34 -21.99 -15.68
CA THR A 137 9.58 -21.26 -16.93
C THR A 137 9.15 -19.81 -16.91
N GLN A 138 8.46 -19.39 -15.83
CA GLN A 138 8.11 -18.00 -15.59
C GLN A 138 8.75 -17.51 -14.28
N PRO A 139 9.20 -16.25 -14.24
CA PRO A 139 9.78 -15.70 -13.01
C PRO A 139 8.69 -15.38 -11.98
N ILE A 140 8.96 -15.75 -10.74
CA ILE A 140 8.05 -15.56 -9.61
C ILE A 140 8.78 -14.76 -8.53
N PHE A 141 8.11 -13.75 -8.00
CA PHE A 141 8.60 -12.92 -6.90
C PHE A 141 7.47 -12.63 -5.91
N VAL A 142 7.68 -12.96 -4.65
CA VAL A 142 6.68 -12.75 -3.60
C VAL A 142 7.32 -11.96 -2.46
N LYS A 143 6.77 -10.78 -2.15
CA LYS A 143 7.21 -9.97 -1.03
C LYS A 143 6.67 -10.49 0.29
N ARG A 144 7.50 -10.44 1.31
CA ARG A 144 7.10 -10.67 2.70
C ARG A 144 6.22 -9.52 3.21
N SER A 145 5.45 -9.78 4.26
CA SER A 145 4.56 -8.79 4.89
C SER A 145 5.27 -7.53 5.42
N ASP A 146 6.56 -7.64 5.77
CA ASP A 146 7.39 -6.51 6.22
C ASP A 146 7.89 -5.61 5.08
N CYS A 147 7.70 -6.00 3.82
CA CYS A 147 8.21 -5.33 2.62
C CYS A 147 9.75 -5.30 2.50
N HIS A 148 10.51 -5.81 3.47
CA HIS A 148 11.97 -5.79 3.46
C HIS A 148 12.56 -7.03 2.79
N SER A 149 11.90 -8.17 2.92
CA SER A 149 12.35 -9.46 2.41
C SER A 149 11.42 -9.99 1.34
N ALA A 150 11.90 -10.94 0.55
CA ALA A 150 11.12 -11.57 -0.51
C ALA A 150 11.59 -13.01 -0.74
N ILE A 151 10.82 -13.74 -1.53
CA ILE A 151 11.20 -15.04 -2.07
C ILE A 151 11.02 -15.03 -3.58
N CYS A 152 11.84 -15.81 -4.29
CA CYS A 152 11.73 -15.98 -5.73
C CYS A 152 11.99 -17.45 -6.12
N ASN A 153 11.52 -17.84 -7.33
CA ASN A 153 11.72 -19.18 -7.84
C ASN A 153 13.09 -19.36 -8.54
N SER A 154 13.39 -20.59 -8.94
CA SER A 154 14.64 -20.92 -9.62
C SER A 154 14.84 -20.17 -10.92
N PHE A 155 13.77 -19.95 -11.69
CA PHE A 155 13.83 -19.21 -12.95
C PHE A 155 14.16 -17.72 -12.73
N ALA A 156 13.59 -17.11 -11.69
CA ALA A 156 13.93 -15.74 -11.31
C ALA A 156 15.40 -15.60 -10.88
N LEU A 157 15.93 -16.54 -10.09
CA LEU A 157 17.37 -16.58 -9.75
C LEU A 157 18.23 -16.67 -11.01
N GLN A 158 17.86 -17.52 -11.96
CA GLN A 158 18.59 -17.71 -13.22
C GLN A 158 18.66 -16.42 -14.04
N ILE A 159 17.52 -15.76 -14.30
CA ILE A 159 17.48 -14.54 -15.15
C ILE A 159 18.13 -13.34 -14.48
N THR A 160 18.23 -13.33 -13.16
CA THR A 160 18.91 -12.27 -12.38
C THR A 160 20.39 -12.53 -12.17
N GLY A 161 20.90 -13.69 -12.60
CA GLY A 161 22.30 -14.07 -12.48
C GLY A 161 22.73 -14.37 -11.03
N ILE A 162 21.78 -14.71 -10.15
CA ILE A 162 22.08 -15.07 -8.75
C ILE A 162 22.34 -16.58 -8.68
N HIS A 163 23.57 -16.96 -8.40
CA HIS A 163 24.04 -18.35 -8.36
C HIS A 163 24.93 -18.63 -7.14
N ALA A 164 25.45 -19.86 -7.02
CA ALA A 164 26.18 -20.30 -5.83
C ALA A 164 27.39 -19.41 -5.46
N THR A 165 28.05 -18.83 -6.45
CA THR A 165 29.23 -17.95 -6.23
C THR A 165 28.88 -16.45 -6.17
N THR A 166 27.61 -16.07 -6.31
CA THR A 166 27.18 -14.67 -6.18
C THR A 166 27.33 -14.24 -4.71
N PRO A 167 28.13 -13.20 -4.41
CA PRO A 167 28.29 -12.72 -3.04
C PRO A 167 26.99 -12.07 -2.53
N ASP A 168 26.79 -12.11 -1.23
CA ASP A 168 25.71 -11.37 -0.60
C ASP A 168 25.91 -9.86 -0.80
N PRO A 169 24.86 -9.11 -1.10
CA PRO A 169 24.97 -7.66 -1.22
C PRO A 169 25.15 -7.01 0.16
N GLN A 170 25.81 -5.87 0.20
CA GLN A 170 25.95 -5.11 1.44
C GLN A 170 24.55 -4.73 2.00
N GLY A 171 24.27 -5.14 3.23
CA GLY A 171 22.97 -4.90 3.89
C GLY A 171 21.87 -5.85 3.46
N GLY A 172 22.21 -7.01 2.87
CA GLY A 172 21.25 -8.06 2.53
C GLY A 172 21.92 -9.43 2.43
N ARG A 173 21.13 -10.49 2.30
CA ARG A 173 21.62 -11.87 2.20
C ARG A 173 20.76 -12.73 1.29
N PHE A 174 21.40 -13.62 0.53
CA PHE A 174 20.74 -14.71 -0.17
C PHE A 174 20.67 -15.96 0.72
N GLY A 175 19.45 -16.47 0.95
CA GLY A 175 19.28 -17.78 1.56
C GLY A 175 19.90 -18.85 0.68
N ARG A 176 20.50 -19.88 1.29
CA ARG A 176 21.19 -20.97 0.58
C ARG A 176 20.78 -22.33 1.11
N ASP A 177 20.74 -23.30 0.20
CA ASP A 177 20.65 -24.71 0.54
C ASP A 177 21.99 -25.21 1.15
N LYS A 178 22.01 -26.43 1.66
CA LYS A 178 23.23 -27.04 2.30
C LYS A 178 24.43 -27.14 1.35
N ASP A 179 24.20 -27.22 0.06
CA ASP A 179 25.23 -27.28 -0.98
C ASP A 179 25.72 -25.88 -1.43
N GLY A 180 25.22 -24.79 -0.81
CA GLY A 180 25.57 -23.42 -1.14
C GLY A 180 24.75 -22.80 -2.26
N THR A 181 23.81 -23.55 -2.91
CA THR A 181 22.94 -23.03 -3.96
C THR A 181 21.92 -22.06 -3.36
N PRO A 182 21.66 -20.88 -3.98
CA PRO A 182 20.61 -19.98 -3.53
C PRO A 182 19.24 -20.67 -3.50
N ASN A 183 18.55 -20.58 -2.37
CA ASN A 183 17.25 -21.23 -2.15
C ASN A 183 16.04 -20.34 -2.43
N GLY A 184 16.26 -19.15 -2.98
CA GLY A 184 15.22 -18.20 -3.34
C GLY A 184 14.82 -17.21 -2.24
N ILE A 185 15.32 -17.36 -1.02
CA ILE A 185 15.06 -16.39 0.06
C ILE A 185 15.98 -15.19 -0.11
N LEU A 186 15.41 -14.00 -0.12
CA LEU A 186 16.05 -12.71 -0.30
C LEU A 186 15.82 -11.88 0.97
N THR A 187 16.83 -11.80 1.83
CA THR A 187 16.71 -11.08 3.11
C THR A 187 17.16 -9.64 2.92
N GLU A 188 16.36 -8.69 3.38
CA GLU A 188 16.50 -7.25 3.29
C GLU A 188 16.44 -6.67 1.88
N PHE A 189 16.18 -5.35 1.81
CA PHE A 189 16.02 -4.60 0.56
C PHE A 189 17.19 -4.81 -0.43
N ALA A 190 18.40 -4.91 0.07
CA ALA A 190 19.57 -5.03 -0.80
C ALA A 190 19.50 -6.30 -1.65
N ALA A 191 19.07 -7.43 -1.07
CA ALA A 191 18.92 -8.69 -1.78
C ALA A 191 17.66 -8.69 -2.66
N ALA A 192 16.49 -8.27 -2.13
CA ALA A 192 15.24 -8.23 -2.87
C ALA A 192 15.32 -7.33 -4.10
N SER A 193 15.96 -6.16 -3.98
CA SER A 193 16.10 -5.19 -5.08
C SER A 193 16.94 -5.71 -6.25
N MET A 194 17.82 -6.69 -6.04
CA MET A 194 18.58 -7.30 -7.16
C MET A 194 17.65 -8.04 -8.11
N VAL A 195 16.60 -8.68 -7.58
CA VAL A 195 15.58 -9.34 -8.40
C VAL A 195 14.59 -8.33 -8.97
N GLU A 196 14.12 -7.39 -8.16
CA GLU A 196 13.16 -6.38 -8.60
C GLU A 196 13.65 -5.53 -9.78
N ARG A 197 14.95 -5.24 -9.86
CA ARG A 197 15.53 -4.48 -11.01
C ARG A 197 15.39 -5.20 -12.36
N CYS A 198 15.14 -6.49 -12.36
CA CYS A 198 14.91 -7.26 -13.59
C CYS A 198 13.43 -7.26 -14.00
N MET A 199 12.54 -6.74 -13.15
CA MET A 199 11.16 -6.51 -13.52
C MET A 199 11.02 -5.24 -14.34
N ALA A 200 10.02 -5.20 -15.23
CA ALA A 200 9.67 -3.96 -15.91
C ALA A 200 9.28 -2.90 -14.88
N LEU A 201 9.93 -1.75 -14.93
CA LEU A 201 9.57 -0.62 -14.07
C LEU A 201 8.17 -0.13 -14.44
N PRO A 202 7.31 0.16 -13.45
CA PRO A 202 6.03 0.79 -13.72
C PRO A 202 6.23 2.12 -14.46
N THR A 203 5.34 2.39 -15.40
CA THR A 203 5.33 3.70 -16.08
C THR A 203 4.69 4.75 -15.17
N PHE A 204 4.98 6.02 -15.40
CA PHE A 204 4.32 7.13 -14.71
C PHE A 204 2.78 7.03 -14.78
N ALA A 205 2.25 6.69 -15.96
CA ALA A 205 0.81 6.51 -16.14
C ALA A 205 0.27 5.35 -15.28
N HIS A 206 0.99 4.23 -15.24
CA HIS A 206 0.62 3.07 -14.41
C HIS A 206 0.60 3.45 -12.92
N ASP A 207 1.61 4.15 -12.41
CA ASP A 207 1.67 4.57 -11.01
C ASP A 207 0.51 5.50 -10.63
N VAL A 208 0.11 6.40 -11.54
CA VAL A 208 -1.06 7.27 -11.34
C VAL A 208 -2.34 6.46 -11.28
N GLU A 209 -2.54 5.53 -12.23
CA GLU A 209 -3.75 4.68 -12.25
C GLU A 209 -3.86 3.78 -11.01
N THR A 210 -2.76 3.15 -10.60
CA THR A 210 -2.77 2.28 -9.40
C THR A 210 -3.04 3.09 -8.13
N LEU A 211 -2.48 4.29 -8.01
CA LEU A 211 -2.76 5.18 -6.88
C LEU A 211 -4.25 5.59 -6.87
N LEU A 212 -4.83 5.95 -8.00
CA LEU A 212 -6.27 6.24 -8.12
C LEU A 212 -7.12 5.01 -7.75
N ALA A 213 -6.76 3.82 -8.24
CA ALA A 213 -7.46 2.57 -7.94
C ALA A 213 -7.38 2.19 -6.45
N SER A 214 -6.34 2.60 -5.73
CA SER A 214 -6.19 2.34 -4.29
C SER A 214 -7.12 3.20 -3.41
N LYS A 215 -7.61 4.34 -3.90
CA LYS A 215 -8.44 5.28 -3.14
C LYS A 215 -9.66 4.63 -2.45
N PRO A 216 -10.49 3.80 -3.11
CA PRO A 216 -11.64 3.16 -2.46
C PRO A 216 -11.25 2.28 -1.27
N HIS A 217 -10.07 1.64 -1.32
CA HIS A 217 -9.59 0.77 -0.24
C HIS A 217 -9.25 1.55 1.03
N PHE A 218 -8.69 2.76 0.90
CA PHE A 218 -8.45 3.66 2.03
C PHE A 218 -9.75 4.24 2.58
N LEU A 219 -10.63 4.73 1.69
CA LEU A 219 -11.91 5.31 2.09
C LEU A 219 -12.80 4.30 2.81
N ALA A 220 -12.84 3.03 2.36
CA ALA A 220 -13.60 1.97 3.02
C ALA A 220 -13.13 1.68 4.46
N ARG A 221 -11.93 2.12 4.83
CA ARG A 221 -11.35 2.01 6.18
C ARG A 221 -11.42 3.32 6.97
N GLY A 222 -12.10 4.34 6.44
CA GLY A 222 -12.21 5.65 7.07
C GLY A 222 -10.94 6.50 7.01
N ILE A 223 -9.95 6.12 6.19
CA ILE A 223 -8.68 6.85 6.04
C ILE A 223 -8.87 7.95 4.99
N LEU A 224 -8.84 9.21 5.41
CA LEU A 224 -8.96 10.40 4.55
C LEU A 224 -7.69 11.25 4.53
N SER A 225 -6.72 10.93 5.38
CA SER A 225 -5.39 11.52 5.32
C SER A 225 -4.32 10.45 5.60
N MET A 226 -3.14 10.62 5.03
CA MET A 226 -2.04 9.68 5.22
C MET A 226 -0.69 10.35 5.02
N THR A 227 0.37 9.69 5.47
CA THR A 227 1.74 10.16 5.30
C THR A 227 2.56 9.13 4.53
N GLU A 228 3.03 9.50 3.33
CA GLU A 228 4.03 8.72 2.58
C GLU A 228 5.41 8.99 3.17
N MET A 229 6.00 7.97 3.77
CA MET A 229 7.25 8.11 4.54
C MET A 229 8.51 8.11 3.67
N MET A 230 8.44 7.71 2.41
CA MET A 230 9.59 7.58 1.52
C MET A 230 9.27 7.97 0.08
N ALA A 231 8.83 9.22 -0.13
CA ALA A 231 8.53 9.71 -1.47
C ALA A 231 9.80 10.10 -2.24
N SER A 232 9.93 9.64 -3.46
CA SER A 232 10.90 10.14 -4.42
C SER A 232 10.34 11.36 -5.18
N ARG A 233 11.19 12.04 -5.95
CA ARG A 233 10.75 13.14 -6.83
C ARG A 233 9.73 12.68 -7.88
N SER A 234 9.89 11.49 -8.43
CA SER A 234 8.94 10.92 -9.38
C SER A 234 7.61 10.61 -8.73
N GLN A 235 7.61 10.05 -7.53
CA GLN A 235 6.38 9.82 -6.76
C GLN A 235 5.64 11.12 -6.42
N LEU A 236 6.34 12.21 -6.08
CA LEU A 236 5.70 13.52 -5.91
C LEU A 236 4.92 13.95 -7.15
N ALA A 237 5.46 13.70 -8.36
CA ALA A 237 4.74 13.99 -9.61
C ALA A 237 3.49 13.10 -9.77
N VAL A 238 3.59 11.82 -9.41
CA VAL A 238 2.45 10.88 -9.41
C VAL A 238 1.32 11.37 -8.49
N TYR A 239 1.65 11.74 -7.24
CA TYR A 239 0.65 12.26 -6.29
C TYR A 239 -0.02 13.54 -6.79
N ARG A 240 0.76 14.46 -7.40
CA ARG A 240 0.21 15.70 -7.98
C ARG A 240 -0.75 15.41 -9.13
N GLU A 241 -0.41 14.48 -10.00
CA GLU A 241 -1.26 14.12 -11.12
C GLU A 241 -2.50 13.37 -10.66
N ALA A 242 -2.36 12.42 -9.74
CA ALA A 242 -3.50 11.72 -9.15
C ALA A 242 -4.47 12.68 -8.44
N ALA A 243 -3.97 13.70 -7.73
CA ALA A 243 -4.81 14.72 -7.10
C ALA A 243 -5.64 15.50 -8.11
N LYS A 244 -5.04 15.91 -9.26
CA LYS A 244 -5.80 16.57 -10.36
C LYS A 244 -6.91 15.67 -10.92
N ARG A 245 -6.69 14.36 -10.90
CA ARG A 245 -7.61 13.34 -11.42
C ARG A 245 -8.57 12.78 -10.36
N GLY A 246 -8.67 13.43 -9.19
CA GLY A 246 -9.66 13.12 -8.18
C GLY A 246 -9.22 12.20 -7.05
N PHE A 247 -7.90 12.01 -6.85
CA PHE A 247 -7.39 11.40 -5.61
C PHE A 247 -7.56 12.40 -4.46
N SER A 248 -8.65 12.25 -3.70
CA SER A 248 -9.08 13.22 -2.69
C SER A 248 -8.51 12.99 -1.28
N ILE A 249 -7.70 11.94 -1.09
CA ILE A 249 -7.06 11.67 0.19
C ILE A 249 -5.89 12.64 0.38
N ARG A 250 -5.82 13.30 1.53
CA ARG A 250 -4.73 14.23 1.85
C ARG A 250 -3.46 13.45 2.13
N CYS A 251 -2.37 13.77 1.42
CA CYS A 251 -1.08 13.09 1.59
C CYS A 251 0.00 14.06 2.04
N GLY A 252 0.58 13.82 3.23
CA GLY A 252 1.87 14.35 3.62
C GLY A 252 2.97 13.51 2.95
N LEU A 253 3.96 14.16 2.32
CA LEU A 253 5.04 13.45 1.63
C LEU A 253 6.38 13.76 2.28
N TYR A 254 7.03 12.75 2.86
CA TYR A 254 8.42 12.83 3.32
C TYR A 254 9.33 12.47 2.17
N LEU A 255 10.00 13.49 1.61
CA LEU A 255 10.91 13.29 0.48
C LEU A 255 12.23 12.69 0.96
N VAL A 256 12.64 11.60 0.31
CA VAL A 256 13.93 10.97 0.61
C VAL A 256 15.07 11.86 0.09
N TRP A 257 15.92 12.30 1.01
CA TRP A 257 17.13 13.02 0.72
C TRP A 257 18.32 12.04 0.63
N ARG A 258 18.82 11.84 -0.55
CA ARG A 258 20.08 11.10 -0.76
C ARG A 258 21.17 12.09 -1.15
N GLY A 259 21.95 12.55 -0.20
CA GLY A 259 23.14 13.40 -0.27
C GLY A 259 23.38 14.24 -1.52
N GLY A 260 23.61 15.54 -1.37
CA GLY A 260 24.19 16.43 -2.38
C GLY A 260 23.24 17.38 -3.09
N THR A 261 22.05 17.00 -3.51
CA THR A 261 21.09 17.92 -4.12
C THR A 261 19.69 17.75 -3.56
N ASN A 262 19.11 18.86 -3.09
CA ASN A 262 17.73 18.91 -2.64
C ASN A 262 16.79 18.54 -3.81
N PRO A 263 15.92 17.49 -3.68
CA PRO A 263 15.00 17.10 -4.75
C PRO A 263 14.02 18.19 -5.16
N LEU A 264 13.86 19.24 -4.37
CA LEU A 264 13.03 20.41 -4.66
C LEU A 264 13.84 21.64 -5.07
N GLY A 265 15.19 21.55 -5.17
CA GLY A 265 16.05 22.70 -5.44
C GLY A 265 16.14 23.72 -4.29
N MET A 266 15.64 23.38 -3.11
CA MET A 266 15.68 24.24 -1.92
C MET A 266 17.00 24.03 -1.15
N ALA A 267 17.51 25.05 -0.48
CA ALA A 267 18.66 24.88 0.40
C ALA A 267 18.35 23.89 1.54
N PRO A 268 19.32 23.05 1.96
CA PRO A 268 19.12 22.16 3.09
C PRO A 268 18.70 22.98 4.32
N PRO A 269 17.81 22.44 5.18
CA PRO A 269 17.52 23.10 6.43
C PRO A 269 18.84 23.23 7.21
N HIS A 270 19.12 24.43 7.71
CA HIS A 270 20.27 24.65 8.56
C HIS A 270 20.18 23.71 9.76
N ARG A 271 21.23 22.92 10.00
CA ARG A 271 21.39 22.19 11.26
C ARG A 271 21.66 23.26 12.32
N GLY A 272 20.63 23.56 13.15
CA GLY A 272 20.79 24.32 14.37
C GLY A 272 21.39 23.46 15.48
#